data_c58b7ce5f4e256bc88cbf2422f540d59
#
_entry.id   c58b7ce5f4e256bc88cbf2422f540d59
#
_cell.length_a   1.000
_cell.length_b   1.000
_cell.length_c   1.000
_cell.angle_alpha   90.00
_cell.angle_beta   90.00
_cell.angle_gamma   90.00
#
_symmetry.space_group_name_H-M   'P 1'
#
loop_
_entity.id
_entity.type
_entity.pdbx_description
1 polymer ?
#
loop_
_entity_poly.entity_id
_entity_poly.type
_entity_poly.pdbx_seq_one_letter_code
_entity_poly.pdbx_strand_id
1 'polypeptide(L)'
;ARSGAGGFGSTQGTILGLKAMVEYTKYAKKTDESGIIEIHIDGKKVAEQAYEAGRREAVEIKGLEAYLGQGQHSISVNYKGVKNPLPYSVAVNYNTNLPNSSKDCVVGLTTKLSATQVSMGSTVRLSATLTNRTKEGQPMTMAIIGLPAGLSAQPWQLKEMVEKKVVDFYEITGNNVVCYYRQMAPSEVRNINLDLKAEIPGQYTAPASSAYLYYTAEYKDWVGLPAVTITN
;
A
#
# COMPACT_ATOMS: atom_id res chain seq x y z
N ALA A 1 2.18 16.31 -2.72
CA ALA A 1 1.32 15.86 -1.63
C ALA A 1 2.13 15.00 -0.67
N ARG A 2 1.74 14.92 0.60
CA ARG A 2 2.37 14.08 1.60
C ARG A 2 1.84 12.65 1.45
N SER A 3 2.72 11.65 1.45
CA SER A 3 2.31 10.24 1.45
C SER A 3 1.65 9.83 2.77
N GLY A 4 0.86 8.77 2.76
CA GLY A 4 0.25 8.19 3.97
C GLY A 4 1.27 7.77 5.03
N ALA A 5 2.50 7.44 4.63
CA ALA A 5 3.64 7.17 5.51
C ALA A 5 4.36 8.43 6.02
N GLY A 6 3.86 9.62 5.69
CA GLY A 6 4.40 10.90 6.18
C GLY A 6 5.53 11.50 5.34
N GLY A 7 5.96 10.87 4.27
CA GLY A 7 6.99 11.37 3.35
C GLY A 7 6.42 12.28 2.25
N PHE A 8 7.30 12.96 1.53
CA PHE A 8 6.97 13.80 0.36
C PHE A 8 7.62 13.23 -0.91
N GLY A 9 7.47 11.93 -1.16
CA GLY A 9 8.10 11.22 -2.25
C GLY A 9 9.55 10.85 -1.90
N SER A 10 10.53 11.45 -2.56
CA SER A 10 11.95 11.16 -2.32
C SER A 10 12.44 11.70 -0.96
N THR A 11 13.61 11.24 -0.51
CA THR A 11 14.28 11.75 0.70
C THR A 11 14.50 13.27 0.61
N GLN A 12 14.94 13.78 -0.55
CA GLN A 12 15.11 15.22 -0.75
C GLN A 12 13.79 15.98 -0.67
N GLY A 13 12.72 15.45 -1.28
CA GLY A 13 11.37 16.01 -1.18
C GLY A 13 10.88 16.07 0.26
N THR A 14 11.16 15.04 1.05
CA THR A 14 10.81 14.99 2.47
C THR A 14 11.59 16.04 3.27
N ILE A 15 12.90 16.19 3.04
CA ILE A 15 13.71 17.23 3.72
C ILE A 15 13.20 18.62 3.38
N LEU A 16 12.92 18.91 2.10
CA LEU A 16 12.39 20.22 1.69
C LEU A 16 11.00 20.47 2.25
N GLY A 17 10.14 19.47 2.25
CA GLY A 17 8.81 19.54 2.84
C GLY A 17 8.87 19.84 4.34
N LEU A 18 9.73 19.15 5.08
CA LEU A 18 9.94 19.42 6.51
C LEU A 18 10.48 20.81 6.76
N LYS A 19 11.46 21.28 5.97
CA LYS A 19 11.96 22.67 6.06
C LYS A 19 10.85 23.70 5.82
N ALA A 20 10.04 23.50 4.79
CA ALA A 20 8.90 24.37 4.50
C ALA A 20 7.88 24.39 5.65
N MET A 21 7.60 23.23 6.26
CA MET A 21 6.73 23.14 7.44
C MET A 21 7.31 23.88 8.65
N VAL A 22 8.61 23.74 8.91
CA VAL A 22 9.28 24.46 9.99
C VAL A 22 9.23 25.97 9.76
N GLU A 23 9.51 26.44 8.55
CA GLU A 23 9.38 27.87 8.22
C GLU A 23 7.92 28.36 8.35
N TYR A 24 6.96 27.57 7.86
CA TYR A 24 5.54 27.89 8.01
C TYR A 24 5.11 28.02 9.48
N THR A 25 5.59 27.13 10.37
CA THR A 25 5.25 27.21 11.80
C THR A 25 5.78 28.46 12.50
N LYS A 26 6.79 29.15 11.95
CA LYS A 26 7.26 30.44 12.46
C LYS A 26 6.27 31.58 12.18
N TYR A 27 5.52 31.47 11.09
CA TYR A 27 4.53 32.47 10.65
C TYR A 27 3.11 32.07 10.99
N ALA A 28 2.82 30.75 11.08
CA ALA A 28 1.50 30.29 11.45
C ALA A 28 1.18 30.75 12.87
N LYS A 29 0.08 31.45 13.03
CA LYS A 29 -0.44 31.77 14.35
C LYS A 29 -0.62 30.48 15.10
N LYS A 30 -0.04 30.40 16.31
CA LYS A 30 -0.30 29.30 17.24
C LYS A 30 -1.81 29.22 17.47
N THR A 31 -2.26 28.10 17.95
CA THR A 31 -3.64 27.93 18.41
C THR A 31 -3.90 28.94 19.54
N ASP A 32 -4.36 30.12 19.17
CA ASP A 32 -4.57 31.21 20.14
C ASP A 32 -5.96 31.10 20.82
N GLU A 33 -6.78 30.14 20.39
CA GLU A 33 -8.17 29.97 20.85
C GLU A 33 -8.37 28.59 21.47
N SER A 34 -9.01 28.56 22.63
CA SER A 34 -9.57 27.30 23.17
C SER A 34 -10.82 26.95 22.42
N GLY A 35 -11.07 25.64 22.25
CA GLY A 35 -12.23 25.19 21.49
C GLY A 35 -12.60 23.75 21.77
N ILE A 36 -13.64 23.31 21.09
CA ILE A 36 -14.15 21.93 21.18
C ILE A 36 -14.18 21.35 19.76
N ILE A 37 -13.60 20.17 19.62
CA ILE A 37 -13.68 19.35 18.41
C ILE A 37 -14.80 18.36 18.57
N GLU A 38 -15.74 18.31 17.63
CA GLU A 38 -16.79 17.30 17.58
C GLU A 38 -16.61 16.42 16.33
N ILE A 39 -16.66 15.12 16.54
CA ILE A 39 -16.64 14.13 15.45
C ILE A 39 -18.06 13.61 15.25
N HIS A 40 -18.51 13.67 14.00
CA HIS A 40 -19.78 13.07 13.61
C HIS A 40 -19.51 11.97 12.59
N ILE A 41 -20.14 10.84 12.76
CA ILE A 41 -20.16 9.72 11.82
C ILE A 41 -21.62 9.52 11.40
N ASP A 42 -21.87 9.53 10.09
CA ASP A 42 -23.20 9.39 9.51
C ASP A 42 -24.23 10.38 10.09
N GLY A 43 -23.76 11.62 10.35
CA GLY A 43 -24.58 12.70 10.91
C GLY A 43 -24.78 12.65 12.44
N LYS A 44 -24.32 11.56 13.11
CA LYS A 44 -24.44 11.42 14.56
C LYS A 44 -23.14 11.82 15.25
N LYS A 45 -23.21 12.66 16.30
CA LYS A 45 -22.05 12.99 17.14
C LYS A 45 -21.61 11.74 17.92
N VAL A 46 -20.35 11.33 17.73
CA VAL A 46 -19.77 10.13 18.33
C VAL A 46 -18.63 10.43 19.30
N ALA A 47 -17.98 11.59 19.16
CA ALA A 47 -16.93 12.01 20.07
C ALA A 47 -16.87 13.54 20.18
N GLU A 48 -16.33 14.00 21.33
CA GLU A 48 -16.06 15.40 21.61
C GLU A 48 -14.76 15.52 22.41
N GLN A 49 -13.92 16.48 22.06
CA GLN A 49 -12.67 16.75 22.75
C GLN A 49 -12.42 18.25 22.86
N ALA A 50 -12.34 18.77 24.07
CA ALA A 50 -11.91 20.14 24.31
C ALA A 50 -10.37 20.26 24.20
N TYR A 51 -9.90 21.43 23.79
CA TYR A 51 -8.49 21.79 23.79
C TYR A 51 -8.30 23.25 24.24
N GLU A 52 -7.16 23.53 24.81
CA GLU A 52 -6.82 24.86 25.32
C GLU A 52 -5.97 25.66 24.34
N ALA A 53 -6.06 26.98 24.41
CA ALA A 53 -5.20 27.89 23.68
C ALA A 53 -3.72 27.63 24.00
N GLY A 54 -2.85 27.78 23.00
CA GLY A 54 -1.41 27.58 23.17
C GLY A 54 -0.95 26.12 23.18
N ARG A 55 -1.84 25.15 23.03
CA ARG A 55 -1.50 23.73 22.94
C ARG A 55 -0.54 23.48 21.77
N ARG A 56 0.55 22.74 22.02
CA ARG A 56 1.56 22.37 21.00
C ARG A 56 1.42 20.93 20.54
N GLU A 57 0.79 20.08 21.32
CA GLU A 57 0.62 18.67 21.04
C GLU A 57 -0.63 18.43 20.20
N ALA A 58 -0.60 17.41 19.33
CA ALA A 58 -1.77 17.01 18.56
C ALA A 58 -2.90 16.57 19.49
N VAL A 59 -4.14 16.91 19.13
CA VAL A 59 -5.34 16.34 19.77
C VAL A 59 -5.66 15.06 19.02
N GLU A 60 -5.54 13.91 19.68
CA GLU A 60 -5.86 12.61 19.12
C GLU A 60 -7.21 12.13 19.65
N ILE A 61 -8.11 11.77 18.73
CA ILE A 61 -9.40 11.17 19.05
C ILE A 61 -9.38 9.76 18.48
N LYS A 62 -9.45 8.75 19.34
CA LYS A 62 -9.36 7.32 19.03
C LYS A 62 -10.66 6.60 19.41
N GLY A 63 -10.80 5.32 19.07
CA GLY A 63 -11.96 4.50 19.43
C GLY A 63 -13.17 4.74 18.53
N LEU A 64 -12.96 5.32 17.34
CA LEU A 64 -14.04 5.60 16.40
C LEU A 64 -14.43 4.37 15.57
N GLU A 65 -13.61 3.31 15.60
CA GLU A 65 -13.85 2.04 14.88
C GLU A 65 -15.17 1.37 15.26
N ALA A 66 -15.64 1.56 16.50
CA ALA A 66 -16.92 1.01 16.95
C ALA A 66 -18.14 1.57 16.19
N TYR A 67 -17.98 2.71 15.51
CA TYR A 67 -19.01 3.38 14.73
C TYR A 67 -18.87 3.15 13.23
N LEU A 68 -17.82 2.45 12.79
CA LEU A 68 -17.50 2.19 11.38
C LEU A 68 -17.73 0.70 11.10
N GLY A 69 -18.90 0.34 10.61
CA GLY A 69 -19.20 -1.01 10.13
C GLY A 69 -18.70 -1.23 8.69
N GLN A 70 -19.19 -2.29 8.06
CA GLN A 70 -18.95 -2.48 6.61
C GLN A 70 -19.80 -1.48 5.81
N GLY A 71 -19.20 -0.81 4.83
CA GLY A 71 -19.90 0.10 3.94
C GLY A 71 -19.23 1.46 3.80
N GLN A 72 -19.98 2.38 3.24
CA GLN A 72 -19.56 3.77 3.08
C GLN A 72 -20.04 4.59 4.29
N HIS A 73 -19.14 5.32 4.91
CA HIS A 73 -19.41 6.19 6.04
C HIS A 73 -19.02 7.63 5.73
N SER A 74 -19.77 8.58 6.31
CA SER A 74 -19.45 10.00 6.25
C SER A 74 -18.86 10.43 7.59
N ILE A 75 -17.63 10.95 7.59
CA ILE A 75 -16.97 11.49 8.77
C ILE A 75 -16.87 13.00 8.62
N SER A 76 -17.42 13.75 9.59
CA SER A 76 -17.24 15.20 9.64
C SER A 76 -16.63 15.64 10.97
N VAL A 77 -15.73 16.63 10.85
CA VAL A 77 -15.02 17.25 11.98
C VAL A 77 -15.55 18.67 12.11
N ASN A 78 -16.20 18.96 13.22
CA ASN A 78 -16.77 20.27 13.53
C ASN A 78 -16.01 20.92 14.68
N TYR A 79 -15.93 22.24 14.64
CA TYR A 79 -15.27 23.03 15.66
C TYR A 79 -16.27 24.01 16.31
N LYS A 80 -16.25 24.10 17.64
CA LYS A 80 -17.07 25.06 18.40
C LYS A 80 -16.18 26.02 19.17
N GLY A 81 -16.63 27.27 19.24
CA GLY A 81 -15.96 28.31 20.04
C GLY A 81 -14.71 28.89 19.40
N VAL A 82 -14.44 28.60 18.11
CA VAL A 82 -13.22 29.08 17.42
C VAL A 82 -13.55 29.78 16.11
N LYS A 83 -12.74 30.76 15.76
CA LYS A 83 -12.76 31.44 14.43
C LYS A 83 -11.79 30.76 13.44
N ASN A 84 -10.71 30.15 13.98
CA ASN A 84 -9.68 29.49 13.17
C ASN A 84 -9.61 28.00 13.54
N PRO A 85 -10.25 27.11 12.75
CA PRO A 85 -10.21 25.68 13.01
C PRO A 85 -8.79 25.12 12.85
N LEU A 86 -8.46 24.11 13.67
CA LEU A 86 -7.19 23.38 13.54
C LEU A 86 -7.15 22.55 12.27
N PRO A 87 -5.98 22.43 11.60
CA PRO A 87 -5.80 21.44 10.57
C PRO A 87 -5.94 20.04 11.17
N TYR A 88 -6.58 19.13 10.46
CA TYR A 88 -6.76 17.75 10.92
C TYR A 88 -6.39 16.73 9.83
N SER A 89 -6.14 15.53 10.25
CA SER A 89 -6.04 14.34 9.38
C SER A 89 -6.84 13.20 9.96
N VAL A 90 -7.40 12.39 9.09
CA VAL A 90 -8.11 11.15 9.47
C VAL A 90 -7.32 9.98 8.90
N ALA A 91 -7.00 9.00 9.75
CA ALA A 91 -6.37 7.75 9.35
C ALA A 91 -7.31 6.59 9.66
N VAL A 92 -7.62 5.77 8.66
CA VAL A 92 -8.43 4.56 8.81
C VAL A 92 -7.56 3.37 8.41
N ASN A 93 -7.37 2.42 9.34
CA ASN A 93 -6.63 1.19 9.10
C ASN A 93 -7.61 0.02 9.18
N TYR A 94 -7.58 -0.84 8.19
CA TYR A 94 -8.43 -2.04 8.14
C TYR A 94 -7.69 -3.21 7.49
N ASN A 95 -8.13 -4.43 7.82
CA ASN A 95 -7.60 -5.64 7.22
C ASN A 95 -8.51 -6.12 6.09
N THR A 96 -7.92 -6.51 4.98
CA THR A 96 -8.62 -7.08 3.84
C THR A 96 -7.74 -8.11 3.14
N ASN A 97 -8.34 -9.16 2.56
CA ASN A 97 -7.61 -10.15 1.77
C ASN A 97 -7.16 -9.60 0.42
N LEU A 98 -7.93 -8.68 -0.17
CA LEU A 98 -7.59 -8.02 -1.43
C LEU A 98 -7.99 -6.54 -1.32
N PRO A 99 -7.01 -5.63 -1.16
CA PRO A 99 -7.26 -4.20 -1.18
C PRO A 99 -7.75 -3.72 -2.56
N ASN A 100 -8.46 -2.60 -2.59
CA ASN A 100 -8.85 -1.95 -3.83
C ASN A 100 -7.63 -1.28 -4.48
N SER A 101 -7.50 -1.45 -5.79
CA SER A 101 -6.49 -0.73 -6.58
C SER A 101 -6.79 0.76 -6.66
N SER A 102 -5.75 1.58 -6.58
CA SER A 102 -5.86 3.02 -6.79
C SER A 102 -6.07 3.32 -8.28
N LYS A 103 -7.00 4.22 -8.58
CA LYS A 103 -7.21 4.73 -9.94
C LYS A 103 -6.02 5.55 -10.47
N ASP A 104 -5.22 6.11 -9.56
CA ASP A 104 -4.06 6.93 -9.86
C ASP A 104 -2.77 6.10 -10.00
N CYS A 105 -2.85 4.77 -9.87
CA CYS A 105 -1.70 3.91 -10.08
C CYS A 105 -1.35 3.83 -11.57
N VAL A 106 -0.15 4.26 -11.91
CA VAL A 106 0.35 4.33 -13.29
C VAL A 106 0.95 3.02 -13.78
N VAL A 107 1.13 2.03 -12.91
CA VAL A 107 1.59 0.69 -13.26
C VAL A 107 0.49 -0.33 -13.00
N GLY A 108 0.50 -1.42 -13.74
CA GLY A 108 -0.46 -2.51 -13.63
C GLY A 108 0.20 -3.84 -13.35
N LEU A 109 -0.46 -4.68 -12.56
CA LEU A 109 -0.01 -6.03 -12.29
C LEU A 109 -1.13 -7.02 -12.59
N THR A 110 -0.79 -8.12 -13.27
CA THR A 110 -1.66 -9.28 -13.40
C THR A 110 -0.90 -10.52 -12.95
N THR A 111 -1.61 -11.48 -12.36
CA THR A 111 -1.02 -12.73 -11.88
C THR A 111 -1.88 -13.92 -12.30
N LYS A 112 -1.25 -15.05 -12.62
CA LYS A 112 -1.93 -16.28 -13.03
C LYS A 112 -1.13 -17.51 -12.59
N LEU A 113 -1.82 -18.55 -12.12
CA LEU A 113 -1.27 -19.89 -11.93
C LEU A 113 -1.61 -20.76 -13.14
N SER A 114 -0.68 -21.65 -13.53
CA SER A 114 -0.92 -22.64 -14.60
C SER A 114 -1.91 -23.72 -14.19
N ALA A 115 -2.04 -23.99 -12.91
CA ALA A 115 -3.01 -24.94 -12.34
C ALA A 115 -3.39 -24.54 -10.92
N THR A 116 -4.63 -24.87 -10.51
CA THR A 116 -5.14 -24.69 -9.15
C THR A 116 -5.22 -25.99 -8.35
N GLN A 117 -4.95 -27.13 -9.01
CA GLN A 117 -4.79 -28.45 -8.39
C GLN A 117 -3.48 -29.05 -8.88
N VAL A 118 -2.72 -29.63 -7.98
CA VAL A 118 -1.38 -30.15 -8.26
C VAL A 118 -1.02 -31.23 -7.24
N SER A 119 -0.28 -32.25 -7.64
CA SER A 119 0.27 -33.26 -6.72
C SER A 119 1.55 -32.76 -6.05
N MET A 120 1.78 -33.19 -4.81
CA MET A 120 3.02 -32.92 -4.08
C MET A 120 4.25 -33.32 -4.93
N GLY A 121 5.29 -32.50 -4.91
CA GLY A 121 6.52 -32.69 -5.71
C GLY A 121 6.43 -32.15 -7.13
N SER A 122 5.22 -31.87 -7.66
CA SER A 122 5.03 -31.28 -8.99
C SER A 122 5.29 -29.76 -9.00
N THR A 123 5.35 -29.20 -10.20
CA THR A 123 5.63 -27.79 -10.42
C THR A 123 4.41 -27.05 -10.94
N VAL A 124 4.13 -25.87 -10.39
CA VAL A 124 3.10 -24.94 -10.85
C VAL A 124 3.78 -23.64 -11.30
N ARG A 125 3.49 -23.19 -12.52
CA ARG A 125 4.00 -21.89 -12.97
C ARG A 125 3.09 -20.76 -12.51
N LEU A 126 3.69 -19.78 -11.78
CA LEU A 126 3.13 -18.47 -11.54
C LEU A 126 3.68 -17.52 -12.59
N SER A 127 2.79 -16.94 -13.37
CA SER A 127 3.12 -15.88 -14.31
C SER A 127 2.58 -14.56 -13.80
N ALA A 128 3.42 -13.55 -13.71
CA ALA A 128 3.03 -12.18 -13.37
C ALA A 128 3.48 -11.25 -14.50
N THR A 129 2.62 -10.30 -14.85
CA THR A 129 2.92 -9.29 -15.87
C THR A 129 2.78 -7.92 -15.25
N LEU A 130 3.89 -7.19 -15.21
CA LEU A 130 3.98 -5.79 -14.79
C LEU A 130 3.97 -4.89 -16.01
N THR A 131 3.11 -3.88 -16.03
CA THR A 131 2.94 -2.98 -17.18
C THR A 131 3.02 -1.52 -16.74
N ASN A 132 3.82 -0.71 -17.42
CA ASN A 132 3.73 0.73 -17.36
C ASN A 132 2.53 1.17 -18.25
N ARG A 133 1.46 1.67 -17.61
CA ARG A 133 0.23 2.06 -18.29
C ARG A 133 0.32 3.41 -19.00
N THR A 134 1.47 4.10 -18.89
CA THR A 134 1.65 5.46 -19.42
C THR A 134 2.58 5.50 -20.64
N LYS A 135 2.52 6.59 -21.37
CA LYS A 135 3.43 6.90 -22.50
C LYS A 135 4.73 7.58 -22.04
N GLU A 136 4.96 7.63 -20.74
CA GLU A 136 6.16 8.23 -20.13
C GLU A 136 6.95 7.15 -19.40
N GLY A 137 8.26 7.35 -19.30
CA GLY A 137 9.11 6.49 -18.48
C GLY A 137 8.75 6.64 -17.00
N GLN A 138 8.73 5.52 -16.26
CA GLN A 138 8.48 5.53 -14.84
C GLN A 138 9.77 5.27 -14.07
N PRO A 139 9.94 5.94 -12.90
CA PRO A 139 11.10 5.73 -12.03
C PRO A 139 11.01 4.38 -11.32
N MET A 140 11.80 4.23 -10.25
CA MET A 140 11.86 2.99 -9.48
C MET A 140 10.46 2.41 -9.19
N THR A 141 10.22 1.23 -9.75
CA THR A 141 8.95 0.50 -9.67
C THR A 141 9.14 -0.79 -8.88
N MET A 142 8.13 -1.15 -8.11
CA MET A 142 8.10 -2.41 -7.35
C MET A 142 6.93 -3.29 -7.79
N ALA A 143 7.17 -4.60 -7.84
CA ALA A 143 6.13 -5.62 -7.91
C ALA A 143 6.32 -6.59 -6.74
N ILE A 144 5.30 -6.73 -5.90
CA ILE A 144 5.26 -7.69 -4.80
C ILE A 144 4.33 -8.82 -5.22
N ILE A 145 4.88 -10.01 -5.33
CA ILE A 145 4.16 -11.19 -5.83
C ILE A 145 3.93 -12.14 -4.67
N GLY A 146 2.67 -12.31 -4.27
CA GLY A 146 2.27 -13.23 -3.22
C GLY A 146 2.32 -14.69 -3.71
N LEU A 147 2.90 -15.57 -2.91
CA LEU A 147 2.99 -17.00 -3.17
C LEU A 147 2.05 -17.78 -2.25
N PRO A 148 1.30 -18.77 -2.72
CA PRO A 148 0.59 -19.70 -1.85
C PRO A 148 1.55 -20.43 -0.91
N ALA A 149 1.23 -20.52 0.38
CA ALA A 149 2.16 -21.01 1.41
C ALA A 149 2.66 -22.45 1.20
N GLY A 150 1.91 -23.29 0.49
CA GLY A 150 2.32 -24.67 0.15
C GLY A 150 3.23 -24.78 -1.08
N LEU A 151 3.50 -23.66 -1.76
CA LEU A 151 4.35 -23.58 -2.94
C LEU A 151 5.63 -22.81 -2.63
N SER A 152 6.78 -23.29 -3.10
CA SER A 152 8.07 -22.63 -2.90
C SER A 152 8.71 -22.18 -4.21
N ALA A 153 9.23 -20.95 -4.22
CA ALA A 153 10.06 -20.46 -5.30
C ALA A 153 11.47 -21.03 -5.19
N GLN A 154 12.06 -21.40 -6.32
CA GLN A 154 13.41 -21.94 -6.35
C GLN A 154 14.44 -20.80 -6.40
N PRO A 155 15.40 -20.72 -5.44
CA PRO A 155 16.35 -19.60 -5.36
C PRO A 155 17.18 -19.38 -6.62
N TRP A 156 17.49 -20.43 -7.37
CA TRP A 156 18.27 -20.33 -8.60
C TRP A 156 17.51 -19.58 -9.71
N GLN A 157 16.18 -19.73 -9.80
CA GLN A 157 15.35 -18.99 -10.76
C GLN A 157 15.38 -17.48 -10.49
N LEU A 158 15.31 -17.09 -9.23
CA LEU A 158 15.35 -15.67 -8.85
C LEU A 158 16.71 -15.05 -9.17
N LYS A 159 17.81 -15.77 -8.97
CA LYS A 159 19.15 -15.35 -9.41
C LYS A 159 19.22 -15.19 -10.93
N GLU A 160 18.73 -16.19 -11.67
CA GLU A 160 18.69 -16.16 -13.13
C GLU A 160 17.88 -14.98 -13.67
N MET A 161 16.79 -14.59 -13.01
CA MET A 161 16.00 -13.41 -13.39
C MET A 161 16.81 -12.12 -13.29
N VAL A 162 17.70 -11.98 -12.30
CA VAL A 162 18.60 -10.81 -12.18
C VAL A 162 19.69 -10.88 -13.25
N GLU A 163 20.31 -12.04 -13.48
CA GLU A 163 21.35 -12.24 -14.48
C GLU A 163 20.82 -11.93 -15.91
N LYS A 164 19.60 -12.36 -16.20
CA LYS A 164 18.89 -12.09 -17.47
C LYS A 164 18.26 -10.71 -17.55
N LYS A 165 18.41 -9.87 -16.50
CA LYS A 165 17.82 -8.52 -16.41
C LYS A 165 16.29 -8.50 -16.56
N VAL A 166 15.61 -9.57 -16.18
CA VAL A 166 14.15 -9.61 -16.05
C VAL A 166 13.70 -8.71 -14.89
N VAL A 167 14.47 -8.71 -13.81
CA VAL A 167 14.37 -7.79 -12.68
C VAL A 167 15.75 -7.20 -12.38
N ASP A 168 15.80 -6.01 -11.81
CA ASP A 168 17.09 -5.40 -11.41
C ASP A 168 17.57 -5.95 -10.05
N PHE A 169 16.65 -6.26 -9.17
CA PHE A 169 16.91 -6.84 -7.85
C PHE A 169 15.65 -7.54 -7.32
N TYR A 170 15.82 -8.50 -6.41
CA TYR A 170 14.72 -9.15 -5.73
C TYR A 170 14.99 -9.36 -4.24
N GLU A 171 13.92 -9.53 -3.48
CA GLU A 171 13.92 -9.98 -2.09
C GLU A 171 12.83 -11.03 -1.88
N ILE A 172 13.01 -11.89 -0.88
CA ILE A 172 11.97 -12.80 -0.39
C ILE A 172 11.59 -12.34 1.02
N THR A 173 10.33 -12.00 1.21
CA THR A 173 9.80 -11.56 2.51
C THR A 173 8.55 -12.36 2.84
N GLY A 174 8.68 -13.32 3.75
CA GLY A 174 7.60 -14.28 4.03
C GLY A 174 7.19 -15.01 2.75
N ASN A 175 5.89 -15.00 2.45
CA ASN A 175 5.34 -15.62 1.25
C ASN A 175 5.24 -14.63 0.06
N ASN A 176 6.17 -13.70 -0.04
CA ASN A 176 6.22 -12.75 -1.14
C ASN A 176 7.59 -12.74 -1.82
N VAL A 177 7.58 -12.64 -3.14
CA VAL A 177 8.74 -12.25 -3.94
C VAL A 177 8.58 -10.78 -4.30
N VAL A 178 9.51 -9.96 -3.85
CA VAL A 178 9.55 -8.52 -4.14
C VAL A 178 10.53 -8.31 -5.29
N CYS A 179 10.05 -7.77 -6.39
CA CYS A 179 10.83 -7.46 -7.59
C CYS A 179 11.00 -5.95 -7.72
N TYR A 180 12.23 -5.51 -7.95
CA TYR A 180 12.59 -4.11 -8.11
C TYR A 180 13.02 -3.82 -9.54
N TYR A 181 12.54 -2.70 -10.07
CA TYR A 181 12.91 -2.17 -11.38
C TYR A 181 13.38 -0.73 -11.19
N ARG A 182 14.60 -0.42 -11.61
CA ARG A 182 15.15 0.94 -11.48
C ARG A 182 14.37 1.95 -12.29
N GLN A 183 13.86 1.51 -13.43
CA GLN A 183 13.02 2.29 -14.33
C GLN A 183 12.19 1.37 -15.22
N MET A 184 11.10 1.89 -15.73
CA MET A 184 10.32 1.27 -16.80
C MET A 184 10.17 2.25 -17.95
N ALA A 185 10.42 1.79 -19.18
CA ALA A 185 10.20 2.58 -20.39
C ALA A 185 8.70 2.86 -20.63
N PRO A 186 8.35 3.83 -21.48
CA PRO A 186 6.96 4.09 -21.85
C PRO A 186 6.28 2.82 -22.36
N SER A 187 5.10 2.52 -21.82
CA SER A 187 4.28 1.34 -22.17
C SER A 187 5.02 -0.01 -22.04
N GLU A 188 6.08 -0.06 -21.27
CA GLU A 188 6.87 -1.29 -21.10
C GLU A 188 6.08 -2.36 -20.36
N VAL A 189 6.26 -3.62 -20.81
CA VAL A 189 5.70 -4.83 -20.21
C VAL A 189 6.84 -5.74 -19.75
N ARG A 190 6.82 -6.12 -18.48
CA ARG A 190 7.76 -7.07 -17.86
C ARG A 190 7.04 -8.34 -17.46
N ASN A 191 7.51 -9.49 -17.96
CA ASN A 191 6.96 -10.79 -17.62
C ASN A 191 7.87 -11.50 -16.60
N ILE A 192 7.28 -11.93 -15.51
CA ILE A 192 7.92 -12.66 -14.42
C ILE A 192 7.30 -14.04 -14.41
N ASN A 193 8.11 -15.08 -14.58
CA ASN A 193 7.65 -16.47 -14.53
C ASN A 193 8.43 -17.19 -13.43
N LEU A 194 7.71 -17.75 -12.48
CA LEU A 194 8.24 -18.54 -11.37
C LEU A 194 7.67 -19.94 -11.42
N ASP A 195 8.52 -20.94 -11.55
CA ASP A 195 8.13 -22.33 -11.41
C ASP A 195 8.22 -22.71 -9.93
N LEU A 196 7.06 -22.83 -9.30
CA LEU A 196 6.90 -23.08 -7.88
C LEU A 196 6.75 -24.58 -7.63
N LYS A 197 7.48 -25.12 -6.67
CA LYS A 197 7.38 -26.53 -6.28
C LYS A 197 6.28 -26.69 -5.22
N ALA A 198 5.40 -27.66 -5.44
CA ALA A 198 4.38 -28.07 -4.47
C ALA A 198 5.02 -28.95 -3.39
N GLU A 199 5.03 -28.47 -2.14
CA GLU A 199 5.80 -29.15 -1.08
C GLU A 199 4.91 -29.82 -0.03
N ILE A 200 3.79 -29.20 0.33
CA ILE A 200 2.99 -29.66 1.47
C ILE A 200 1.55 -29.82 0.99
N PRO A 201 0.92 -31.01 1.16
CA PRO A 201 -0.49 -31.21 0.82
C PRO A 201 -1.41 -30.30 1.64
N GLY A 202 -2.46 -29.78 1.02
CA GLY A 202 -3.40 -28.87 1.66
C GLY A 202 -4.01 -27.89 0.68
N GLN A 203 -4.86 -26.98 1.19
CA GLN A 203 -5.44 -25.90 0.44
C GLN A 203 -4.84 -24.57 0.89
N TYR A 204 -4.33 -23.79 -0.06
CA TYR A 204 -3.57 -22.59 0.22
C TYR A 204 -4.08 -21.39 -0.57
N THR A 205 -4.10 -20.22 0.08
CA THR A 205 -4.26 -18.91 -0.56
C THR A 205 -2.93 -18.20 -0.60
N ALA A 206 -2.77 -17.25 -1.51
CA ALA A 206 -1.64 -16.35 -1.56
C ALA A 206 -1.98 -14.99 -0.91
N PRO A 207 -1.01 -14.28 -0.34
CA PRO A 207 -1.17 -12.85 -0.09
C PRO A 207 -1.50 -12.11 -1.39
N ALA A 208 -2.24 -11.01 -1.30
CA ALA A 208 -2.50 -10.16 -2.46
C ALA A 208 -1.18 -9.62 -3.03
N SER A 209 -1.02 -9.75 -4.33
CA SER A 209 0.11 -9.17 -5.06
C SER A 209 -0.15 -7.70 -5.35
N SER A 210 0.90 -6.88 -5.45
CA SER A 210 0.75 -5.46 -5.77
C SER A 210 1.90 -4.91 -6.62
N ALA A 211 1.62 -3.83 -7.35
CA ALA A 211 2.64 -3.04 -8.04
C ALA A 211 2.43 -1.56 -7.78
N TYR A 212 3.52 -0.81 -7.69
CA TYR A 212 3.51 0.63 -7.42
C TYR A 212 4.87 1.26 -7.71
N LEU A 213 4.90 2.59 -7.80
CA LEU A 213 6.16 3.33 -7.85
C LEU A 213 6.70 3.49 -6.43
N TYR A 214 7.98 3.19 -6.21
CA TYR A 214 8.63 3.17 -4.90
C TYR A 214 8.38 4.46 -4.08
N TYR A 215 8.40 5.62 -4.73
CA TYR A 215 8.24 6.91 -4.06
C TYR A 215 6.80 7.41 -3.94
N THR A 216 5.83 6.68 -4.49
CA THR A 216 4.38 6.99 -4.39
C THR A 216 3.60 5.74 -4.01
N ALA A 217 4.04 5.10 -2.91
CA ALA A 217 3.52 3.82 -2.45
C ALA A 217 2.05 3.84 -2.00
N GLU A 218 1.44 5.00 -1.91
CA GLU A 218 0.00 5.18 -1.70
C GLU A 218 -0.85 4.78 -2.90
N TYR A 219 -0.30 4.81 -4.11
CA TYR A 219 -0.99 4.41 -5.34
C TYR A 219 -0.55 3.02 -5.75
N LYS A 220 -1.31 2.01 -5.36
CA LYS A 220 -1.01 0.60 -5.65
C LYS A 220 -2.06 0.00 -6.56
N ASP A 221 -1.60 -0.85 -7.46
CA ASP A 221 -2.43 -1.82 -8.16
C ASP A 221 -2.35 -3.15 -7.41
N TRP A 222 -3.51 -3.73 -7.08
CA TRP A 222 -3.60 -4.96 -6.33
C TRP A 222 -4.25 -6.06 -7.15
N VAL A 223 -3.73 -7.28 -7.02
CA VAL A 223 -4.29 -8.46 -7.67
C VAL A 223 -4.20 -9.68 -6.75
N GLY A 224 -5.25 -10.48 -6.74
CA GLY A 224 -5.29 -11.75 -6.04
C GLY A 224 -4.87 -12.91 -6.94
N LEU A 225 -4.55 -14.04 -6.33
CA LEU A 225 -4.42 -15.34 -6.97
C LEU A 225 -5.56 -16.28 -6.52
N PRO A 226 -6.02 -17.20 -7.35
CA PRO A 226 -6.91 -18.25 -6.89
C PRO A 226 -6.23 -19.14 -5.87
N ALA A 227 -7.01 -19.79 -5.00
CA ALA A 227 -6.50 -20.81 -4.10
C ALA A 227 -5.91 -21.99 -4.91
N VAL A 228 -4.90 -22.62 -4.34
CA VAL A 228 -4.31 -23.86 -4.89
C VAL A 228 -4.52 -25.01 -3.91
N THR A 229 -4.87 -26.17 -4.45
CA THR A 229 -4.98 -27.43 -3.70
C THR A 229 -3.82 -28.33 -4.08
N ILE A 230 -3.03 -28.76 -3.09
CA ILE A 230 -1.95 -29.71 -3.25
C ILE A 230 -2.44 -31.05 -2.70
N THR A 231 -2.44 -32.08 -3.54
CA THR A 231 -2.79 -33.45 -3.16
C THR A 231 -1.52 -34.29 -2.91
N ASN A 232 -1.67 -35.41 -2.23
CA ASN A 232 -0.59 -36.40 -2.07
C ASN A 232 -0.16 -36.99 -3.41
#